data_56086aba82748e104b118029dd3f0a0d
#
_entry.id   56086aba82748e104b118029dd3f0a0d
#
_cell.length_a   1.000
_cell.length_b   1.000
_cell.length_c   1.000
_cell.angle_alpha   90.00
_cell.angle_beta   90.00
_cell.angle_gamma   90.00
#
_symmetry.space_group_name_H-M   'P 1'
#
loop_
_entity.id
_entity.type
_entity.pdbx_description
1 polymer ?
#
loop_
_entity_poly.entity_id
_entity_poly.type
_entity_poly.pdbx_seq_one_letter_code
_entity_poly.pdbx_strand_id
1 'polypeptide(L)'
;MDAGRSMFWDDLAQDLENPQFLREYVAQSIRIATIDRIVNELDSAREDAGLSKAELARAINSEPATVRRLFSAGHVNPTLGTLAEVAAALGMRVVLEPLEADDRERITGPLLQGSTDDPRVLARRLDAMRRTPDAQSASA
;
A
#
# COMPACT_ATOMS: atom_id res chain seq x y z
N MET A 1 -24.74 -4.64 17.56
CA MET A 1 -23.68 -5.15 17.00
C MET A 1 -22.66 -4.14 16.67
N ASP A 2 -22.84 -3.20 15.97
CA ASP A 2 -21.79 -2.33 15.58
C ASP A 2 -22.19 -0.88 15.54
N ALA A 3 -22.86 -0.42 16.61
CA ALA A 3 -23.17 0.97 16.73
C ALA A 3 -21.90 1.82 16.66
N GLY A 4 -20.82 1.38 17.34
CA GLY A 4 -19.55 2.10 17.30
C GLY A 4 -18.92 2.08 15.92
N ARG A 5 -19.01 0.94 15.22
CA ARG A 5 -18.47 0.81 13.88
C ARG A 5 -19.27 1.63 12.87
N SER A 6 -20.59 1.64 13.02
CA SER A 6 -21.44 2.47 12.18
C SER A 6 -21.16 3.96 12.39
N MET A 7 -20.95 4.37 13.65
CA MET A 7 -20.58 5.74 13.95
C MET A 7 -19.23 6.12 13.36
N PHE A 8 -18.27 5.19 13.39
CA PHE A 8 -16.96 5.43 12.77
C PHE A 8 -17.10 5.77 11.27
N TRP A 9 -17.88 4.96 10.55
CA TRP A 9 -18.08 5.19 9.13
C TRP A 9 -18.84 6.48 8.85
N ASP A 10 -19.81 6.81 9.71
CA ASP A 10 -20.54 8.07 9.56
C ASP A 10 -19.65 9.27 9.80
N ASP A 11 -18.83 9.22 10.83
CA ASP A 11 -17.91 10.31 11.15
C ASP A 11 -16.86 10.48 10.05
N LEU A 12 -16.33 9.38 9.55
CA LEU A 12 -15.34 9.42 8.47
C LEU A 12 -15.96 9.98 7.20
N ALA A 13 -17.18 9.54 6.87
CA ALA A 13 -17.86 10.05 5.68
C ALA A 13 -18.06 11.55 5.77
N GLN A 14 -18.41 12.06 6.95
CA GLN A 14 -18.58 13.49 7.16
C GLN A 14 -17.25 14.23 7.00
N ASP A 15 -16.17 13.70 7.57
CA ASP A 15 -14.84 14.30 7.44
C ASP A 15 -14.37 14.36 6.00
N LEU A 16 -14.74 13.35 5.19
CA LEU A 16 -14.38 13.29 3.78
C LEU A 16 -15.09 14.32 2.92
N GLU A 17 -16.05 15.06 3.47
CA GLU A 17 -16.65 16.18 2.77
C GLU A 17 -15.69 17.38 2.70
N ASN A 18 -14.68 17.42 3.55
CA ASN A 18 -13.65 18.44 3.51
C ASN A 18 -12.59 18.04 2.47
N PRO A 19 -12.36 18.86 1.42
CA PRO A 19 -11.45 18.48 0.34
C PRO A 19 -10.02 18.22 0.81
N GLN A 20 -9.51 19.00 1.74
CA GLN A 20 -8.15 18.81 2.24
C GLN A 20 -8.05 17.49 3.01
N PHE A 21 -9.00 17.22 3.87
CA PHE A 21 -9.03 15.95 4.60
C PHE A 21 -9.15 14.77 3.65
N LEU A 22 -10.02 14.86 2.66
CA LEU A 22 -10.22 13.80 1.68
C LEU A 22 -8.90 13.47 0.98
N ARG A 23 -8.20 14.48 0.47
CA ARG A 23 -6.95 14.26 -0.24
C ARG A 23 -5.88 13.63 0.65
N GLU A 24 -5.74 14.11 1.87
CA GLU A 24 -4.77 13.56 2.81
C GLU A 24 -5.12 12.12 3.18
N TYR A 25 -6.38 11.85 3.43
CA TYR A 25 -6.82 10.51 3.82
C TYR A 25 -6.63 9.50 2.68
N VAL A 26 -7.03 9.87 1.46
CA VAL A 26 -6.89 9.00 0.30
C VAL A 26 -5.42 8.75 -0.01
N ALA A 27 -4.62 9.82 -0.07
CA ALA A 27 -3.21 9.70 -0.38
C ALA A 27 -2.49 8.82 0.65
N GLN A 28 -2.76 9.01 1.93
CA GLN A 28 -2.14 8.23 2.99
C GLN A 28 -2.55 6.76 2.91
N SER A 29 -3.83 6.50 2.66
CA SER A 29 -4.34 5.14 2.55
C SER A 29 -3.71 4.40 1.38
N ILE A 30 -3.60 5.05 0.22
CA ILE A 30 -2.97 4.47 -0.96
C ILE A 30 -1.49 4.23 -0.73
N ARG A 31 -0.82 5.19 -0.08
CA ARG A 31 0.59 5.05 0.24
C ARG A 31 0.85 3.81 1.09
N ILE A 32 0.09 3.63 2.16
CA ILE A 32 0.24 2.48 3.05
C ILE A 32 -0.04 1.18 2.29
N ALA A 33 -1.14 1.11 1.55
CA ALA A 33 -1.52 -0.10 0.82
C ALA A 33 -0.48 -0.46 -0.24
N THR A 34 0.04 0.53 -0.95
CA THR A 34 1.03 0.30 -2.00
C THR A 34 2.35 -0.20 -1.43
N ILE A 35 2.83 0.44 -0.36
CA ILE A 35 4.09 0.04 0.27
C ILE A 35 3.96 -1.38 0.84
N ASP A 36 2.86 -1.67 1.53
CA ASP A 36 2.65 -3.00 2.10
C ASP A 36 2.62 -4.07 1.02
N ARG A 37 1.96 -3.80 -0.11
CA ARG A 37 1.92 -4.76 -1.22
C ARG A 37 3.33 -5.03 -1.76
N ILE A 38 4.09 -3.97 -2.01
CA ILE A 38 5.45 -4.12 -2.56
C ILE A 38 6.33 -4.88 -1.58
N VAL A 39 6.30 -4.52 -0.31
CA VAL A 39 7.13 -5.17 0.70
C VAL A 39 6.77 -6.64 0.84
N ASN A 40 5.48 -6.96 0.88
CA ASN A 40 5.03 -8.35 0.98
C ASN A 40 5.41 -9.16 -0.25
N GLU A 41 5.31 -8.57 -1.43
CA GLU A 41 5.68 -9.24 -2.68
C GLU A 41 7.19 -9.52 -2.72
N LEU A 42 7.99 -8.57 -2.30
CA LEU A 42 9.44 -8.75 -2.23
C LEU A 42 9.81 -9.79 -1.17
N ASP A 43 9.14 -9.80 -0.02
CA ASP A 43 9.43 -10.77 1.02
C ASP A 43 9.05 -12.19 0.58
N SER A 44 7.95 -12.36 -0.12
CA SER A 44 7.58 -13.64 -0.70
C SER A 44 8.62 -14.12 -1.71
N ALA A 45 9.10 -13.23 -2.56
CA ALA A 45 10.14 -13.56 -3.53
C ALA A 45 11.43 -13.97 -2.83
N ARG A 46 11.78 -13.28 -1.73
CA ARG A 46 12.97 -13.65 -0.95
C ARG A 46 12.84 -15.06 -0.38
N GLU A 47 11.70 -15.38 0.21
CA GLU A 47 11.45 -16.71 0.77
C GLU A 47 11.51 -17.78 -0.31
N ASP A 48 10.89 -17.52 -1.46
CA ASP A 48 10.91 -18.47 -2.58
C ASP A 48 12.31 -18.70 -3.11
N ALA A 49 13.17 -17.69 -3.06
CA ALA A 49 14.56 -17.80 -3.48
C ALA A 49 15.44 -18.45 -2.41
N GLY A 50 14.93 -18.69 -1.23
CA GLY A 50 15.69 -19.30 -0.15
C GLY A 50 16.75 -18.38 0.44
N LEU A 51 16.58 -17.07 0.29
CA LEU A 51 17.56 -16.10 0.80
C LEU A 51 17.19 -15.62 2.19
N SER A 52 18.20 -15.54 3.06
CA SER A 52 17.99 -14.88 4.35
C SER A 52 18.00 -13.36 4.15
N LYS A 53 17.48 -12.65 5.13
CA LYS A 53 17.51 -11.19 5.10
C LYS A 53 18.95 -10.67 5.10
N ALA A 54 19.85 -11.35 5.80
CA ALA A 54 21.26 -10.99 5.82
C ALA A 54 21.91 -11.20 4.46
N GLU A 55 21.59 -12.29 3.77
CA GLU A 55 22.10 -12.53 2.42
C GLU A 55 21.63 -11.46 1.44
N LEU A 56 20.35 -11.09 1.54
CA LEU A 56 19.80 -10.04 0.71
C LEU A 56 20.49 -8.71 0.97
N ALA A 57 20.75 -8.38 2.24
CA ALA A 57 21.44 -7.15 2.62
C ALA A 57 22.84 -7.11 2.01
N ARG A 58 23.57 -8.22 2.06
CA ARG A 58 24.89 -8.29 1.43
C ARG A 58 24.82 -8.08 -0.08
N ALA A 59 23.80 -8.63 -0.71
CA ALA A 59 23.65 -8.50 -2.16
C ALA A 59 23.50 -7.05 -2.62
N ILE A 60 22.86 -6.23 -1.80
CA ILE A 60 22.66 -4.81 -2.14
C ILE A 60 23.62 -3.89 -1.37
N ASN A 61 24.63 -4.47 -0.75
CA ASN A 61 25.65 -3.73 0.00
C ASN A 61 25.04 -2.85 1.10
N SER A 62 24.11 -3.42 1.84
CA SER A 62 23.38 -2.74 2.91
C SER A 62 23.55 -3.47 4.23
N GLU A 63 23.22 -2.80 5.33
CA GLU A 63 23.27 -3.42 6.64
C GLU A 63 22.07 -4.37 6.81
N PRO A 64 22.28 -5.55 7.49
CA PRO A 64 21.17 -6.46 7.73
C PRO A 64 19.99 -5.82 8.46
N ALA A 65 20.25 -4.88 9.36
CA ALA A 65 19.20 -4.18 10.09
C ALA A 65 18.28 -3.40 9.15
N THR A 66 18.83 -2.86 8.06
CA THR A 66 18.05 -2.11 7.07
C THR A 66 17.03 -3.02 6.39
N VAL A 67 17.45 -4.22 5.98
CA VAL A 67 16.59 -5.18 5.34
C VAL A 67 15.58 -5.75 6.32
N ARG A 68 16.00 -6.05 7.54
CA ARG A 68 15.07 -6.52 8.58
C ARG A 68 13.97 -5.49 8.83
N ARG A 69 14.33 -4.21 8.87
CA ARG A 69 13.37 -3.14 9.08
C ARG A 69 12.40 -3.01 7.91
N LEU A 70 12.92 -3.17 6.70
CA LEU A 70 12.08 -3.13 5.50
C LEU A 70 10.98 -4.19 5.54
N PHE A 71 11.30 -5.40 6.00
CA PHE A 71 10.36 -6.50 6.02
C PHE A 71 9.62 -6.67 7.35
N SER A 72 9.85 -5.78 8.31
CA SER A 72 9.12 -5.85 9.56
C SER A 72 7.70 -5.33 9.38
N ALA A 73 6.77 -5.88 10.17
CA ALA A 73 5.42 -5.36 10.20
C ALA A 73 5.46 -3.95 10.77
N GLY A 74 4.78 -3.01 10.12
CA GLY A 74 4.70 -1.66 10.64
C GLY A 74 4.92 -0.61 9.57
N HIS A 75 5.15 0.59 10.03
CA HIS A 75 5.16 1.76 9.15
C HIS A 75 6.55 2.01 8.58
N VAL A 76 6.89 1.29 7.51
CA VAL A 76 8.14 1.56 6.81
C VAL A 76 7.87 2.55 5.68
N ASN A 77 8.90 3.31 5.37
CA ASN A 77 8.84 4.27 4.27
C ASN A 77 10.12 4.14 3.46
N PRO A 78 10.26 3.05 2.71
CA PRO A 78 11.48 2.81 1.94
C PRO A 78 11.59 3.80 0.79
N THR A 79 12.83 4.09 0.40
CA THR A 79 13.04 4.88 -0.80
C THR A 79 12.83 4.01 -2.03
N LEU A 80 12.49 4.64 -3.15
CA LEU A 80 12.37 3.92 -4.41
C LEU A 80 13.70 3.25 -4.79
N GLY A 81 14.83 3.91 -4.49
CA GLY A 81 16.14 3.33 -4.74
C GLY A 81 16.35 2.02 -3.99
N THR A 82 16.00 1.99 -2.71
CA THR A 82 16.10 0.77 -1.92
C THR A 82 15.21 -0.34 -2.49
N LEU A 83 13.98 0.00 -2.86
CA LEU A 83 13.06 -0.98 -3.46
C LEU A 83 13.61 -1.53 -4.78
N ALA A 84 14.18 -0.65 -5.60
CA ALA A 84 14.74 -1.08 -6.89
C ALA A 84 15.93 -2.03 -6.69
N GLU A 85 16.78 -1.73 -5.72
CA GLU A 85 17.94 -2.58 -5.43
C GLU A 85 17.52 -3.94 -4.89
N VAL A 86 16.57 -3.96 -3.96
CA VAL A 86 16.06 -5.22 -3.40
C VAL A 86 15.38 -6.04 -4.49
N ALA A 87 14.56 -5.40 -5.32
CA ALA A 87 13.88 -6.08 -6.42
C ALA A 87 14.90 -6.70 -7.38
N ALA A 88 15.95 -5.95 -7.74
CA ALA A 88 16.98 -6.46 -8.64
C ALA A 88 17.68 -7.68 -8.05
N ALA A 89 17.99 -7.66 -6.76
CA ALA A 89 18.63 -8.79 -6.10
C ALA A 89 17.73 -10.04 -6.10
N LEU A 90 16.43 -9.85 -6.22
CA LEU A 90 15.46 -10.93 -6.26
C LEU A 90 15.02 -11.26 -7.71
N GLY A 91 15.70 -10.70 -8.71
CA GLY A 91 15.38 -10.96 -10.10
C GLY A 91 14.13 -10.24 -10.59
N MET A 92 13.76 -9.16 -9.95
CA MET A 92 12.54 -8.41 -10.26
C MET A 92 12.87 -6.96 -10.59
N ARG A 93 11.90 -6.25 -11.12
CA ARG A 93 12.02 -4.81 -11.33
C ARG A 93 10.70 -4.13 -10.94
N VAL A 94 10.81 -2.87 -10.55
CA VAL A 94 9.65 -2.07 -10.22
C VAL A 94 9.07 -1.50 -11.50
N VAL A 95 7.77 -1.66 -11.70
CA VAL A 95 7.07 -1.11 -12.86
C VAL A 95 5.83 -0.37 -12.39
N LEU A 96 5.33 0.52 -13.25
CA LEU A 96 4.10 1.23 -13.01
C LEU A 96 3.02 0.68 -13.95
N GLU A 97 1.87 0.37 -13.38
CA GLU A 97 0.73 -0.11 -14.13
C GLU A 97 -0.45 0.83 -13.94
N PRO A 98 -1.26 1.07 -14.96
CA PRO A 98 -2.48 1.84 -14.78
C PRO A 98 -3.42 1.14 -13.80
N LEU A 99 -4.11 1.91 -12.98
CA LEU A 99 -5.19 1.36 -12.18
C LEU A 99 -6.34 0.91 -13.10
N GLU A 100 -7.10 -0.06 -12.63
CA GLU A 100 -8.33 -0.43 -13.32
C GLU A 100 -9.28 0.77 -13.37
N ALA A 101 -10.17 0.77 -14.37
CA ALA A 101 -11.06 1.90 -14.59
C ALA A 101 -11.90 2.25 -13.36
N ASP A 102 -12.39 1.22 -12.65
CA ASP A 102 -13.18 1.43 -11.44
C ASP A 102 -12.36 2.12 -10.34
N ASP A 103 -11.12 1.68 -10.14
CA ASP A 103 -10.24 2.28 -9.13
C ASP A 103 -9.83 3.69 -9.51
N ARG A 104 -9.62 3.96 -10.80
CA ARG A 104 -9.34 5.32 -11.25
C ARG A 104 -10.50 6.25 -10.92
N GLU A 105 -11.71 5.81 -11.13
CA GLU A 105 -12.89 6.61 -10.86
C GLU A 105 -13.06 6.85 -9.36
N ARG A 106 -12.85 5.83 -8.55
CA ARG A 106 -13.10 5.90 -7.10
C ARG A 106 -11.96 6.51 -6.30
N ILE A 107 -10.74 6.46 -6.80
CA ILE A 107 -9.55 6.89 -6.07
C ILE A 107 -8.93 8.11 -6.74
N THR A 108 -8.54 7.97 -8.00
CA THR A 108 -7.86 9.05 -8.72
C THR A 108 -8.77 10.26 -8.90
N GLY A 109 -10.03 10.02 -9.26
CA GLY A 109 -11.00 11.10 -9.41
C GLY A 109 -11.11 11.96 -8.15
N PRO A 110 -11.44 11.35 -7.00
CA PRO A 110 -11.51 12.11 -5.74
C PRO A 110 -10.20 12.83 -5.37
N LEU A 111 -9.05 12.21 -5.61
CA LEU A 111 -7.76 12.88 -5.34
C LEU A 111 -7.60 14.15 -6.15
N LEU A 112 -7.93 14.08 -7.44
CA LEU A 112 -7.78 15.24 -8.32
C LEU A 112 -8.82 16.30 -8.04
N GLN A 113 -10.05 15.89 -7.75
CA GLN A 113 -11.18 16.81 -7.56
C GLN A 113 -11.29 17.32 -6.12
N GLY A 114 -10.82 16.54 -5.14
CA GLY A 114 -10.97 16.87 -3.73
C GLY A 114 -12.36 16.58 -3.20
N SER A 115 -13.15 15.76 -3.92
CA SER A 115 -14.51 15.43 -3.54
C SER A 115 -14.89 14.07 -4.08
N THR A 116 -15.91 13.47 -3.48
CA THR A 116 -16.45 12.20 -3.92
C THR A 116 -17.97 12.25 -3.79
N ASP A 117 -18.65 11.55 -4.70
CA ASP A 117 -20.12 11.47 -4.67
C ASP A 117 -20.60 10.56 -3.53
N ASP A 118 -19.78 9.61 -3.12
CA ASP A 118 -20.15 8.67 -2.06
C ASP A 118 -18.99 8.45 -1.11
N PRO A 119 -18.90 9.28 -0.05
CA PRO A 119 -17.82 9.18 0.92
C PRO A 119 -17.72 7.82 1.63
N ARG A 120 -18.85 7.17 1.89
CA ARG A 120 -18.85 5.88 2.57
C ARG A 120 -18.26 4.78 1.69
N VAL A 121 -18.61 4.79 0.42
CA VAL A 121 -18.06 3.82 -0.54
C VAL A 121 -16.56 4.02 -0.68
N LEU A 122 -16.11 5.27 -0.78
CA LEU A 122 -14.70 5.59 -0.84
C LEU A 122 -13.96 5.08 0.41
N ALA A 123 -14.49 5.38 1.59
CA ALA A 123 -13.87 4.96 2.84
C ALA A 123 -13.73 3.44 2.93
N ARG A 124 -14.79 2.72 2.57
CA ARG A 124 -14.79 1.26 2.61
C ARG A 124 -13.82 0.67 1.59
N ARG A 125 -13.73 1.27 0.41
CA ARG A 125 -12.81 0.81 -0.62
C ARG A 125 -11.36 0.94 -0.15
N LEU A 126 -11.03 2.08 0.45
CA LEU A 126 -9.69 2.30 0.98
C LEU A 126 -9.35 1.34 2.12
N ASP A 127 -10.31 1.08 3.00
CA ASP A 127 -10.12 0.12 4.08
C ASP A 127 -9.88 -1.29 3.53
N ALA A 128 -10.64 -1.69 2.52
CA ALA A 128 -10.47 -3.00 1.89
C ALA A 128 -9.09 -3.14 1.26
N MET A 129 -8.58 -2.11 0.62
CA MET A 129 -7.25 -2.13 0.02
C MET A 129 -6.15 -2.32 1.06
N ARG A 130 -6.33 -1.77 2.24
CA ARG A 130 -5.35 -1.90 3.32
C ARG A 130 -5.39 -3.27 3.97
N ARG A 131 -6.53 -3.95 3.92
CA ARG A 131 -6.70 -5.26 4.57
C ARG A 131 -6.33 -6.44 3.69
N THR A 132 -6.49 -6.30 2.37
CA THR A 132 -6.25 -7.41 1.45
C THR A 132 -5.32 -6.99 0.31
N PRO A 133 -4.07 -6.61 0.63
CA PRO A 133 -3.14 -6.16 -0.40
C PRO A 133 -2.75 -7.25 -1.40
N ASP A 134 -2.85 -8.51 -1.01
CA ASP A 134 -2.40 -9.64 -1.83
C ASP A 134 -3.51 -10.29 -2.65
N ALA A 135 -4.73 -9.80 -2.56
CA ALA A 135 -5.86 -10.43 -3.22
C ALA A 135 -5.68 -10.50 -4.74
N GLN A 136 -4.95 -9.56 -5.33
CA GLN A 136 -4.72 -9.53 -6.77
C GLN A 136 -3.57 -10.42 -7.21
N SER A 137 -2.56 -10.60 -6.38
CA SER A 137 -1.44 -11.47 -6.73
C SER A 137 -1.85 -12.93 -6.70
N ALA A 138 -2.86 -13.28 -5.92
CA ALA A 138 -3.34 -14.66 -5.84
C ALA A 138 -4.08 -15.11 -7.11
N SER A 139 -4.55 -14.18 -7.92
CA SER A 139 -5.30 -14.51 -9.13
C SER A 139 -4.43 -14.57 -10.38
N ALA A 140 -3.18 -14.26 -10.24
CA ALA A 140 -2.26 -14.38 -11.35
C ALA A 140 -1.67 -15.77 -11.42
#